data_74c0143fd531cab6f0c30776914707f5
#
_entry.id   74c0143fd531cab6f0c30776914707f5
#
_cell.length_a   1.000
_cell.length_b   1.000
_cell.length_c   1.000
_cell.angle_alpha   90.00
_cell.angle_beta   90.00
_cell.angle_gamma   90.00
#
_symmetry.space_group_name_H-M   'P 1'
#
loop_
_entity.id
_entity.type
_entity.pdbx_description
1 polymer ?
#
loop_
_entity_poly.entity_id
_entity_poly.type
_entity_poly.pdbx_seq_one_letter_code
_entity_poly.pdbx_strand_id
1 'polypeptide(L)'
;MTDKSALIQPDRGQAAIAVHLVNKAGFADWLRALSAGQRAALAAQKFEGGSYETAIVPDGDGWFAVGGVADPAQLSSWCLAKLAEVLPEGRYRLAEEQPGKAIHGWQTAQYKFSRYLSDAPADANRVLLTKDVAAIEPARAEAEAVMLVRDLVNTPAEDMGPAALEAEATRLAKVHGAHLKVTHGDALERGFPLVHAVGRAAARSHAPRMIELEWGDPADPRIAIVGKGVCFDSGGLDIKPSSGMLLMKKDMGGAAHALALAGLVMGGHKSGGGLKVRLHLLVPAVENAIAGNAMRPGDVFRARSSESASGLSVEITNTDAEGRLVLADALVRACEEKPEFVLDFATLTGAARVALGPDLPAMFARRDETAQALIDAGLARDDAVWRLPLPDAYREWLKSDVADMQNSPPNGFAGASVAALFLDRFVAEGVDWAHFDTFAWRPVGKPGRPRGGEALGLRAAWGMLQARYG
;
A
#
# COMPACT_ATOMS: atom_id res chain seq x y z
N MET A 1 0.78 18.96 -10.50
CA MET A 1 -0.17 18.08 -9.76
C MET A 1 -1.44 18.89 -9.56
N THR A 2 -2.58 18.40 -10.06
CA THR A 2 -3.86 19.03 -9.81
C THR A 2 -4.15 19.02 -8.33
N ASP A 3 -4.65 20.13 -7.79
CA ASP A 3 -5.08 20.19 -6.39
C ASP A 3 -6.31 19.29 -6.18
N LYS A 4 -6.07 18.03 -5.78
CA LYS A 4 -7.10 17.04 -5.49
C LYS A 4 -7.76 17.26 -4.12
N SER A 5 -7.31 18.27 -3.36
CA SER A 5 -7.88 18.63 -2.06
C SER A 5 -9.33 19.08 -2.14
N ALA A 6 -9.79 19.49 -3.32
CA ALA A 6 -11.12 20.05 -3.57
C ALA A 6 -12.18 19.03 -4.00
N LEU A 7 -11.87 17.72 -4.14
CA LEU A 7 -12.82 16.72 -4.68
C LEU A 7 -13.96 16.37 -3.73
N ILE A 8 -13.82 16.66 -2.45
CA ILE A 8 -14.88 16.57 -1.44
C ILE A 8 -15.01 17.92 -0.75
N GLN A 9 -16.23 18.42 -0.61
CA GLN A 9 -16.48 19.71 0.03
C GLN A 9 -17.67 19.64 0.98
N PRO A 10 -17.69 20.53 2.01
CA PRO A 10 -18.88 20.68 2.85
C PRO A 10 -20.10 21.05 2.03
N ASP A 11 -21.21 20.38 2.28
CA ASP A 11 -22.53 20.78 1.74
C ASP A 11 -23.11 21.94 2.54
N ARG A 12 -23.16 23.10 1.91
CA ARG A 12 -23.73 24.35 2.46
C ARG A 12 -24.99 24.78 1.70
N GLY A 13 -25.61 23.86 0.97
CA GLY A 13 -26.77 24.13 0.13
C GLY A 13 -26.48 24.79 -1.23
N GLN A 14 -25.19 24.81 -1.65
CA GLN A 14 -24.79 25.30 -2.96
C GLN A 14 -25.37 24.40 -4.08
N ALA A 15 -25.52 24.98 -5.28
CA ALA A 15 -26.02 24.25 -6.45
C ALA A 15 -25.18 23.00 -6.72
N ALA A 16 -25.83 21.87 -6.89
CA ALA A 16 -25.21 20.57 -7.17
C ALA A 16 -26.21 19.67 -7.93
N ILE A 17 -25.67 18.77 -8.72
CA ILE A 17 -26.42 17.73 -9.42
C ILE A 17 -26.75 16.63 -8.42
N ALA A 18 -28.03 16.23 -8.36
CA ALA A 18 -28.44 15.12 -7.50
C ALA A 18 -27.92 13.78 -8.03
N VAL A 19 -27.51 12.90 -7.12
CA VAL A 19 -27.13 11.52 -7.42
C VAL A 19 -28.03 10.60 -6.62
N HIS A 20 -28.87 9.83 -7.31
CA HIS A 20 -29.69 8.79 -6.71
C HIS A 20 -28.92 7.45 -6.71
N LEU A 21 -29.06 6.71 -5.62
CA LEU A 21 -28.46 5.37 -5.50
C LEU A 21 -29.58 4.34 -5.41
N VAL A 22 -29.52 3.35 -6.29
CA VAL A 22 -30.51 2.28 -6.35
C VAL A 22 -29.81 0.92 -6.44
N ASN A 23 -30.48 -0.12 -5.95
CA ASN A 23 -30.04 -1.49 -6.18
C ASN A 23 -31.02 -2.23 -7.10
N LYS A 24 -30.58 -3.39 -7.61
CA LYS A 24 -31.38 -4.18 -8.53
C LYS A 24 -32.75 -4.60 -7.94
N ALA A 25 -32.81 -4.86 -6.64
CA ALA A 25 -34.03 -5.26 -5.97
C ALA A 25 -35.06 -4.11 -5.86
N GLY A 26 -34.61 -2.88 -5.54
CA GLY A 26 -35.47 -1.71 -5.38
C GLY A 26 -35.75 -0.95 -6.68
N PHE A 27 -35.06 -1.31 -7.78
CA PHE A 27 -35.13 -0.56 -9.03
C PHE A 27 -36.53 -0.45 -9.62
N ALA A 28 -37.32 -1.52 -9.63
CA ALA A 28 -38.69 -1.52 -10.18
C ALA A 28 -39.63 -0.55 -9.42
N ASP A 29 -39.47 -0.48 -8.09
CA ASP A 29 -40.28 0.43 -7.26
C ASP A 29 -39.81 1.88 -7.44
N TRP A 30 -38.54 2.14 -7.49
CA TRP A 30 -37.99 3.46 -7.75
C TRP A 30 -38.41 4.00 -9.12
N LEU A 31 -38.44 3.15 -10.18
CA LEU A 31 -38.92 3.52 -11.51
C LEU A 31 -40.38 4.05 -11.53
N ARG A 32 -41.24 3.58 -10.62
CA ARG A 32 -42.66 4.00 -10.59
C ARG A 32 -42.83 5.49 -10.28
N ALA A 33 -41.87 6.05 -9.53
CA ALA A 33 -41.89 7.48 -9.19
C ALA A 33 -41.40 8.38 -10.34
N LEU A 34 -40.83 7.82 -11.40
CA LEU A 34 -40.26 8.57 -12.51
C LEU A 34 -41.28 8.84 -13.61
N SER A 35 -41.09 9.92 -14.36
CA SER A 35 -41.86 10.25 -15.57
C SER A 35 -41.60 9.24 -16.70
N ALA A 36 -42.49 9.20 -17.71
CA ALA A 36 -42.31 8.34 -18.88
C ALA A 36 -40.99 8.64 -19.63
N GLY A 37 -40.63 9.93 -19.74
CA GLY A 37 -39.38 10.34 -20.39
C GLY A 37 -38.14 9.88 -19.62
N GLN A 38 -38.17 9.99 -18.31
CA GLN A 38 -37.06 9.52 -17.44
C GLN A 38 -36.88 8.00 -17.52
N ARG A 39 -37.97 7.24 -17.50
CA ARG A 39 -37.91 5.78 -17.71
C ARG A 39 -37.35 5.40 -19.08
N ALA A 40 -37.77 6.12 -20.14
CA ALA A 40 -37.22 5.90 -21.47
C ALA A 40 -35.71 6.20 -21.54
N ALA A 41 -35.27 7.27 -20.89
CA ALA A 41 -33.81 7.59 -20.79
C ALA A 41 -32.99 6.50 -20.09
N LEU A 42 -33.52 5.95 -19.00
CA LEU A 42 -32.85 4.81 -18.28
C LEU A 42 -32.82 3.54 -19.14
N ALA A 43 -33.94 3.21 -19.81
CA ALA A 43 -34.01 2.04 -20.69
C ALA A 43 -33.04 2.17 -21.89
N ALA A 44 -32.92 3.37 -22.48
CA ALA A 44 -31.97 3.64 -23.56
C ALA A 44 -30.50 3.42 -23.12
N GLN A 45 -30.17 3.69 -21.84
CA GLN A 45 -28.85 3.50 -21.25
C GLN A 45 -28.67 2.09 -20.65
N LYS A 46 -29.71 1.22 -20.77
CA LYS A 46 -29.70 -0.15 -20.23
C LYS A 46 -29.39 -0.21 -18.71
N PHE A 47 -29.87 0.77 -17.97
CA PHE A 47 -29.70 0.85 -16.53
C PHE A 47 -30.77 0.00 -15.83
N GLU A 48 -30.33 -0.96 -15.03
CA GLU A 48 -31.19 -1.93 -14.30
C GLU A 48 -30.93 -1.93 -12.79
N GLY A 49 -30.13 -0.97 -12.28
CA GLY A 49 -29.75 -0.88 -10.87
C GLY A 49 -28.67 -1.88 -10.45
N GLY A 50 -27.94 -2.47 -11.41
CA GLY A 50 -26.78 -3.33 -11.14
C GLY A 50 -25.60 -2.55 -10.56
N SER A 51 -24.79 -3.19 -9.71
CA SER A 51 -23.61 -2.54 -9.10
C SER A 51 -22.68 -1.95 -10.17
N TYR A 52 -22.29 -0.68 -9.97
CA TYR A 52 -21.46 0.13 -10.88
C TYR A 52 -22.12 0.52 -12.22
N GLU A 53 -23.38 0.19 -12.44
CA GLU A 53 -24.13 0.84 -13.51
C GLU A 53 -24.32 2.32 -13.21
N THR A 54 -24.33 3.16 -14.26
CA THR A 54 -24.51 4.60 -14.14
C THR A 54 -25.39 5.11 -15.27
N ALA A 55 -26.26 6.06 -14.98
CA ALA A 55 -27.01 6.75 -16.01
C ALA A 55 -27.21 8.23 -15.68
N ILE A 56 -27.43 9.04 -16.73
CA ILE A 56 -27.84 10.45 -16.66
C ILE A 56 -29.27 10.54 -17.09
N VAL A 57 -30.11 11.17 -16.27
CA VAL A 57 -31.56 11.23 -16.46
C VAL A 57 -32.00 12.69 -16.55
N PRO A 58 -32.68 13.11 -17.63
CA PRO A 58 -33.22 14.47 -17.78
C PRO A 58 -34.23 14.81 -16.67
N ASP A 59 -34.16 16.06 -16.18
CA ASP A 59 -35.09 16.57 -15.17
C ASP A 59 -35.35 18.09 -15.42
N GLY A 60 -36.48 18.41 -16.02
CA GLY A 60 -36.74 19.77 -16.50
C GLY A 60 -35.68 20.25 -17.49
N ASP A 61 -35.10 21.41 -17.22
CA ASP A 61 -34.01 21.99 -18.01
C ASP A 61 -32.62 21.44 -17.57
N GLY A 62 -32.58 20.56 -16.57
CA GLY A 62 -31.38 19.96 -16.03
C GLY A 62 -31.37 18.44 -16.14
N TRP A 63 -30.66 17.83 -15.22
CA TRP A 63 -30.53 16.37 -15.12
C TRP A 63 -30.05 15.95 -13.74
N PHE A 64 -30.29 14.69 -13.39
CA PHE A 64 -29.68 14.02 -12.24
C PHE A 64 -28.91 12.79 -12.68
N ALA A 65 -27.99 12.32 -11.85
CA ALA A 65 -27.31 11.07 -12.05
C ALA A 65 -27.93 9.95 -11.22
N VAL A 66 -27.84 8.72 -11.71
CA VAL A 66 -28.19 7.55 -10.93
C VAL A 66 -27.04 6.54 -10.97
N GLY A 67 -26.75 5.93 -9.83
CA GLY A 67 -25.75 4.89 -9.67
C GLY A 67 -26.36 3.61 -9.10
N GLY A 68 -26.00 2.48 -9.72
CA GLY A 68 -26.34 1.16 -9.19
C GLY A 68 -25.34 0.74 -8.11
N VAL A 69 -25.85 0.33 -6.95
CA VAL A 69 -25.06 -0.14 -5.81
C VAL A 69 -25.61 -1.47 -5.27
N ALA A 70 -24.82 -2.23 -4.52
CA ALA A 70 -25.29 -3.48 -3.93
C ALA A 70 -26.35 -3.24 -2.85
N ASP A 71 -26.09 -2.27 -1.96
CA ASP A 71 -27.01 -1.86 -0.89
C ASP A 71 -26.88 -0.34 -0.70
N PRO A 72 -27.92 0.45 -1.00
CA PRO A 72 -27.92 1.89 -0.77
C PRO A 72 -27.76 2.29 0.71
N ALA A 73 -28.25 1.46 1.66
CA ALA A 73 -28.14 1.73 3.08
C ALA A 73 -26.74 1.41 3.67
N GLN A 74 -25.94 0.58 2.97
CA GLN A 74 -24.60 0.16 3.42
C GLN A 74 -23.58 0.31 2.28
N LEU A 75 -23.17 1.54 2.01
CA LEU A 75 -22.22 1.82 0.93
C LEU A 75 -20.82 1.27 1.29
N SER A 76 -20.23 0.52 0.37
CA SER A 76 -18.80 0.18 0.44
C SER A 76 -17.95 1.38 0.01
N SER A 77 -16.65 1.32 0.32
CA SER A 77 -15.68 2.35 -0.12
C SER A 77 -15.71 2.60 -1.64
N TRP A 78 -16.17 1.64 -2.42
CA TRP A 78 -16.06 1.67 -3.89
C TRP A 78 -17.38 2.01 -4.60
N CYS A 79 -18.51 2.09 -3.88
CA CYS A 79 -19.84 2.26 -4.49
C CYS A 79 -19.96 3.49 -5.41
N LEU A 80 -19.31 4.61 -5.06
CA LEU A 80 -19.36 5.85 -5.83
C LEU A 80 -18.24 5.97 -6.87
N ALA A 81 -17.32 5.01 -6.93
CA ALA A 81 -16.13 5.13 -7.77
C ALA A 81 -16.47 5.25 -9.27
N LYS A 82 -17.40 4.42 -9.76
CA LYS A 82 -17.78 4.47 -11.19
C LYS A 82 -18.42 5.79 -11.59
N LEU A 83 -19.26 6.36 -10.73
CA LEU A 83 -19.83 7.68 -10.94
C LEU A 83 -18.74 8.74 -11.06
N ALA A 84 -17.75 8.72 -10.15
CA ALA A 84 -16.62 9.65 -10.19
C ALA A 84 -15.70 9.47 -11.42
N GLU A 85 -15.70 8.31 -12.08
CA GLU A 85 -14.96 8.09 -13.32
C GLU A 85 -15.65 8.68 -14.55
N VAL A 86 -17.00 8.60 -14.62
CA VAL A 86 -17.72 8.80 -15.87
C VAL A 86 -18.59 10.05 -15.92
N LEU A 87 -19.00 10.59 -14.78
CA LEU A 87 -19.85 11.78 -14.76
C LEU A 87 -19.13 13.00 -15.36
N PRO A 88 -19.83 13.96 -15.95
CA PRO A 88 -19.28 15.25 -16.34
C PRO A 88 -18.59 15.99 -15.18
N GLU A 89 -17.76 16.97 -15.47
CA GLU A 89 -17.26 17.90 -14.46
C GLU A 89 -18.43 18.63 -13.78
N GLY A 90 -18.34 18.76 -12.44
CA GLY A 90 -19.41 19.43 -11.70
C GLY A 90 -19.41 19.11 -10.20
N ARG A 91 -20.41 19.69 -9.51
CA ARG A 91 -20.70 19.42 -8.11
C ARG A 91 -21.85 18.44 -7.99
N TYR A 92 -21.71 17.46 -7.11
CA TYR A 92 -22.64 16.37 -6.93
C TYR A 92 -23.04 16.24 -5.47
N ARG A 93 -24.27 15.80 -5.23
CA ARG A 93 -24.82 15.53 -3.90
C ARG A 93 -25.64 14.26 -3.96
N LEU A 94 -25.43 13.34 -3.00
CA LEU A 94 -26.36 12.22 -2.86
C LEU A 94 -27.74 12.74 -2.47
N ALA A 95 -28.78 12.25 -3.13
CA ALA A 95 -30.15 12.76 -2.95
C ALA A 95 -30.72 12.36 -1.58
N GLU A 96 -30.43 11.16 -1.11
CA GLU A 96 -31.12 10.55 0.03
C GLU A 96 -30.18 10.14 1.16
N GLU A 97 -28.90 9.81 0.85
CA GLU A 97 -27.96 9.21 1.77
C GLU A 97 -26.72 10.08 2.01
N GLN A 98 -25.99 9.74 3.07
CA GLN A 98 -24.64 10.25 3.26
C GLN A 98 -23.63 9.32 2.60
N PRO A 99 -22.57 9.84 2.00
CA PRO A 99 -21.60 9.01 1.28
C PRO A 99 -20.78 8.07 2.19
N GLY A 100 -20.65 8.37 3.48
CA GLY A 100 -19.89 7.58 4.42
C GLY A 100 -18.50 7.21 3.88
N LYS A 101 -18.10 5.95 4.03
CA LYS A 101 -16.80 5.47 3.52
C LYS A 101 -16.67 5.47 1.98
N ALA A 102 -17.77 5.62 1.23
CA ALA A 102 -17.73 5.70 -0.23
C ALA A 102 -17.06 6.99 -0.76
N ILE A 103 -16.86 8.00 0.08
CA ILE A 103 -16.00 9.16 -0.20
C ILE A 103 -14.63 8.71 -0.72
N HIS A 104 -14.06 7.65 -0.16
CA HIS A 104 -12.76 7.12 -0.57
C HIS A 104 -12.74 6.74 -2.06
N GLY A 105 -13.72 5.98 -2.51
CA GLY A 105 -13.83 5.57 -3.91
C GLY A 105 -14.08 6.75 -4.85
N TRP A 106 -14.85 7.74 -4.42
CA TRP A 106 -15.06 8.96 -5.19
C TRP A 106 -13.76 9.72 -5.46
N GLN A 107 -12.89 9.85 -4.44
CA GLN A 107 -11.61 10.54 -4.58
C GLN A 107 -10.62 9.73 -5.41
N THR A 108 -10.42 8.45 -5.04
CA THR A 108 -9.41 7.59 -5.67
C THR A 108 -9.72 7.21 -7.10
N ALA A 109 -11.00 7.27 -7.51
CA ALA A 109 -11.43 7.04 -8.89
C ALA A 109 -10.98 8.15 -9.87
N GLN A 110 -10.68 9.32 -9.35
CA GLN A 110 -10.21 10.45 -10.15
C GLN A 110 -8.68 10.52 -10.25
N TYR A 111 -8.01 9.48 -9.72
CA TYR A 111 -6.57 9.33 -9.89
C TYR A 111 -6.21 8.97 -11.33
N LYS A 112 -5.18 9.65 -11.87
CA LYS A 112 -4.59 9.36 -13.16
C LYS A 112 -3.07 9.41 -13.05
N PHE A 113 -2.38 8.45 -13.64
CA PHE A 113 -0.94 8.48 -13.79
C PHE A 113 -0.61 8.86 -15.24
N SER A 114 -0.30 10.13 -15.46
CA SER A 114 -0.09 10.69 -16.80
C SER A 114 1.30 11.32 -16.99
N ARG A 115 2.21 11.12 -16.03
CA ARG A 115 3.53 11.77 -15.97
C ARG A 115 4.33 11.67 -17.28
N TYR A 116 4.15 10.59 -18.03
CA TYR A 116 4.92 10.30 -19.26
C TYR A 116 4.09 10.44 -20.54
N LEU A 117 2.89 10.96 -20.46
CA LEU A 117 2.03 11.18 -21.62
C LEU A 117 2.19 12.62 -22.11
N SER A 118 2.46 12.80 -23.42
CA SER A 118 2.49 14.12 -24.06
C SER A 118 1.11 14.78 -24.08
N ASP A 119 0.05 13.97 -24.31
CA ASP A 119 -1.33 14.40 -24.32
C ASP A 119 -2.08 13.84 -23.11
N ALA A 120 -1.78 14.38 -21.93
CA ALA A 120 -2.49 13.98 -20.72
C ALA A 120 -3.96 14.44 -20.81
N PRO A 121 -4.95 13.55 -20.54
CA PRO A 121 -6.35 13.95 -20.48
C PRO A 121 -6.55 15.06 -19.46
N ALA A 122 -7.29 16.10 -19.84
CA ALA A 122 -7.65 17.17 -18.91
C ALA A 122 -8.31 16.60 -17.64
N ASP A 123 -8.00 17.18 -16.50
CA ASP A 123 -8.67 16.83 -15.26
C ASP A 123 -10.08 17.42 -15.27
N ALA A 124 -11.07 16.54 -15.23
CA ALA A 124 -12.47 16.91 -15.02
C ALA A 124 -12.79 16.69 -13.53
N ASN A 125 -12.81 17.75 -12.75
CA ASN A 125 -13.03 17.65 -11.30
C ASN A 125 -14.51 17.42 -10.98
N ARG A 126 -14.79 16.28 -10.36
CA ARG A 126 -16.13 15.93 -9.85
C ARG A 126 -16.08 16.07 -8.34
N VAL A 127 -16.77 17.09 -7.85
CA VAL A 127 -16.77 17.45 -6.43
C VAL A 127 -18.01 16.84 -5.77
N LEU A 128 -17.80 15.97 -4.78
CA LEU A 128 -18.88 15.44 -3.96
C LEU A 128 -19.11 16.37 -2.74
N LEU A 129 -20.35 16.77 -2.54
CA LEU A 129 -20.75 17.54 -1.36
C LEU A 129 -21.25 16.60 -0.27
N THR A 130 -20.81 16.82 0.97
CA THR A 130 -21.25 16.04 2.13
C THR A 130 -21.57 16.93 3.32
N LYS A 131 -22.60 16.56 4.09
CA LYS A 131 -22.92 17.19 5.38
C LYS A 131 -22.01 16.71 6.50
N ASP A 132 -21.38 15.53 6.32
CA ASP A 132 -20.38 15.00 7.26
C ASP A 132 -19.01 15.67 7.03
N VAL A 133 -18.88 16.87 7.55
CA VAL A 133 -17.66 17.69 7.41
C VAL A 133 -16.47 17.04 8.13
N ALA A 134 -16.72 16.32 9.22
CA ALA A 134 -15.66 15.67 10.01
C ALA A 134 -14.99 14.52 9.27
N ALA A 135 -15.72 13.86 8.34
CA ALA A 135 -15.18 12.76 7.54
C ALA A 135 -14.27 13.22 6.39
N ILE A 136 -14.30 14.51 6.01
CA ILE A 136 -13.60 15.00 4.80
C ILE A 136 -12.09 14.83 4.91
N GLU A 137 -11.47 15.35 5.98
CA GLU A 137 -10.01 15.33 6.15
C GLU A 137 -9.45 13.91 6.33
N PRO A 138 -10.04 13.04 7.18
CA PRO A 138 -9.60 11.65 7.28
C PRO A 138 -9.69 10.89 5.95
N ALA A 139 -10.81 11.04 5.21
CA ALA A 139 -10.98 10.38 3.92
C ALA A 139 -9.99 10.91 2.87
N ARG A 140 -9.67 12.21 2.90
CA ARG A 140 -8.67 12.82 2.03
C ARG A 140 -7.29 12.26 2.32
N ALA A 141 -6.89 12.20 3.58
CA ALA A 141 -5.59 11.66 3.98
C ALA A 141 -5.42 10.19 3.54
N GLU A 142 -6.44 9.35 3.73
CA GLU A 142 -6.41 7.96 3.26
C GLU A 142 -6.32 7.87 1.73
N ALA A 143 -7.05 8.72 0.99
CA ALA A 143 -7.00 8.73 -0.47
C ALA A 143 -5.63 9.20 -0.99
N GLU A 144 -5.05 10.24 -0.39
CA GLU A 144 -3.71 10.74 -0.72
C GLU A 144 -2.64 9.68 -0.46
N ALA A 145 -2.72 8.93 0.64
CA ALA A 145 -1.83 7.82 0.95
C ALA A 145 -1.92 6.70 -0.10
N VAL A 146 -3.13 6.34 -0.54
CA VAL A 146 -3.34 5.35 -1.62
C VAL A 146 -2.77 5.88 -2.94
N MET A 147 -2.99 7.16 -3.26
CA MET A 147 -2.47 7.77 -4.49
C MET A 147 -0.94 7.85 -4.46
N LEU A 148 -0.32 8.10 -3.31
CA LEU A 148 1.14 8.07 -3.14
C LEU A 148 1.71 6.68 -3.47
N VAL A 149 1.11 5.60 -2.93
CA VAL A 149 1.53 4.23 -3.29
C VAL A 149 1.43 4.01 -4.79
N ARG A 150 0.33 4.42 -5.41
CA ARG A 150 0.12 4.28 -6.87
C ARG A 150 1.18 5.06 -7.66
N ASP A 151 1.48 6.29 -7.29
CA ASP A 151 2.46 7.13 -7.97
C ASP A 151 3.87 6.53 -7.89
N LEU A 152 4.30 6.10 -6.70
CA LEU A 152 5.62 5.51 -6.49
C LEU A 152 5.77 4.20 -7.30
N VAL A 153 4.78 3.31 -7.21
CA VAL A 153 4.82 2.00 -7.90
C VAL A 153 4.66 2.12 -9.43
N ASN A 154 3.89 3.10 -9.91
CA ASN A 154 3.71 3.33 -11.35
C ASN A 154 4.94 3.96 -12.00
N THR A 155 5.72 4.74 -11.25
CA THR A 155 6.92 5.40 -11.77
C THR A 155 7.96 4.35 -12.20
N PRO A 156 8.48 4.40 -13.43
CA PRO A 156 9.54 3.52 -13.91
C PRO A 156 10.80 3.56 -13.03
N ALA A 157 11.53 2.44 -12.96
CA ALA A 157 12.70 2.29 -12.10
C ALA A 157 13.81 3.30 -12.42
N GLU A 158 13.94 3.75 -13.67
CA GLU A 158 14.88 4.81 -14.07
C GLU A 158 14.67 6.09 -13.25
N ASP A 159 13.40 6.45 -12.97
CA ASP A 159 13.02 7.65 -12.20
C ASP A 159 12.70 7.32 -10.73
N MET A 160 12.54 6.04 -10.39
CA MET A 160 12.21 5.55 -9.04
C MET A 160 13.32 4.65 -8.49
N GLY A 161 14.54 5.15 -8.54
CA GLY A 161 15.69 4.52 -7.89
C GLY A 161 15.74 4.81 -6.38
N PRO A 162 16.76 4.29 -5.67
CA PRO A 162 16.93 4.49 -4.23
C PRO A 162 16.96 5.97 -3.79
N ALA A 163 17.49 6.86 -4.64
CA ALA A 163 17.51 8.31 -4.39
C ALA A 163 16.10 8.94 -4.44
N ALA A 164 15.21 8.40 -5.27
CA ALA A 164 13.84 8.90 -5.35
C ALA A 164 13.02 8.49 -4.11
N LEU A 165 13.23 7.29 -3.57
CA LEU A 165 12.64 6.90 -2.28
C LEU A 165 13.15 7.77 -1.12
N GLU A 166 14.45 8.11 -1.12
CA GLU A 166 15.01 9.07 -0.16
C GLU A 166 14.39 10.46 -0.29
N ALA A 167 14.20 10.94 -1.53
CA ALA A 167 13.57 12.24 -1.77
C ALA A 167 12.13 12.28 -1.24
N GLU A 168 11.36 11.20 -1.39
CA GLU A 168 10.01 11.10 -0.83
C GLU A 168 10.02 11.06 0.70
N ALA A 169 10.92 10.30 1.32
CA ALA A 169 11.10 10.31 2.78
C ALA A 169 11.51 11.70 3.28
N THR A 170 12.37 12.40 2.55
CA THR A 170 12.78 13.78 2.85
C THR A 170 11.58 14.74 2.79
N ARG A 171 10.72 14.58 1.78
CA ARG A 171 9.48 15.37 1.66
C ARG A 171 8.55 15.14 2.86
N LEU A 172 8.35 13.89 3.26
CA LEU A 172 7.54 13.54 4.43
C LEU A 172 8.15 14.11 5.71
N ALA A 173 9.46 13.95 5.90
CA ALA A 173 10.17 14.49 7.07
C ALA A 173 9.98 16.01 7.18
N LYS A 174 10.12 16.72 6.06
CA LYS A 174 9.93 18.19 6.02
C LYS A 174 8.48 18.60 6.33
N VAL A 175 7.50 17.89 5.78
CA VAL A 175 6.07 18.20 5.96
C VAL A 175 5.65 18.01 7.44
N HIS A 176 6.15 16.95 8.07
CA HIS A 176 5.71 16.54 9.40
C HIS A 176 6.69 16.90 10.53
N GLY A 177 7.83 17.52 10.22
CA GLY A 177 8.87 17.86 11.20
C GLY A 177 9.55 16.62 11.79
N ALA A 178 9.71 15.56 10.99
CA ALA A 178 10.38 14.34 11.41
C ALA A 178 11.90 14.43 11.20
N HIS A 179 12.64 13.65 11.97
CA HIS A 179 14.09 13.51 11.80
C HIS A 179 14.42 12.43 10.78
N LEU A 180 15.17 12.77 9.73
CA LEU A 180 15.61 11.86 8.69
C LEU A 180 17.10 11.57 8.83
N LYS A 181 17.47 10.29 8.75
CA LYS A 181 18.84 9.82 8.66
C LYS A 181 18.97 8.88 7.46
N VAL A 182 20.01 9.10 6.64
CA VAL A 182 20.31 8.22 5.50
C VAL A 182 21.72 7.68 5.64
N THR A 183 21.85 6.36 5.54
CA THR A 183 23.15 5.65 5.61
C THR A 183 23.46 5.07 4.22
N HIS A 184 24.65 5.38 3.68
CA HIS A 184 25.14 4.91 2.37
C HIS A 184 26.65 4.70 2.39
N GLY A 185 27.20 4.15 1.28
CA GLY A 185 28.64 3.87 1.12
C GLY A 185 29.19 2.93 2.19
N ASP A 186 30.42 3.20 2.65
CA ASP A 186 31.12 2.35 3.66
C ASP A 186 30.35 2.24 4.98
N ALA A 187 29.58 3.24 5.35
CA ALA A 187 28.76 3.18 6.56
C ALA A 187 27.58 2.20 6.38
N LEU A 188 27.03 2.08 5.17
CA LEU A 188 26.01 1.10 4.84
C LEU A 188 26.62 -0.32 4.87
N GLU A 189 27.80 -0.51 4.25
CA GLU A 189 28.47 -1.81 4.23
C GLU A 189 28.73 -2.34 5.64
N ARG A 190 29.23 -1.49 6.53
CA ARG A 190 29.48 -1.88 7.94
C ARG A 190 28.20 -2.01 8.77
N GLY A 191 27.21 -1.15 8.56
CA GLY A 191 26.02 -1.07 9.39
C GLY A 191 24.87 -1.93 8.93
N PHE A 192 24.76 -2.18 7.62
CA PHE A 192 23.66 -2.92 6.97
C PHE A 192 24.21 -3.83 5.87
N PRO A 193 24.96 -4.89 6.26
CA PRO A 193 25.74 -5.67 5.30
C PRO A 193 24.91 -6.39 4.25
N LEU A 194 23.69 -6.87 4.60
CA LEU A 194 22.82 -7.55 3.66
C LEU A 194 22.19 -6.54 2.67
N VAL A 195 21.85 -5.33 3.13
CA VAL A 195 21.39 -4.24 2.23
C VAL A 195 22.48 -3.88 1.23
N HIS A 196 23.74 -3.76 1.71
CA HIS A 196 24.89 -3.51 0.84
C HIS A 196 25.12 -4.66 -0.13
N ALA A 197 25.09 -5.92 0.33
CA ALA A 197 25.33 -7.10 -0.51
C ALA A 197 24.36 -7.19 -1.69
N VAL A 198 23.06 -6.90 -1.46
CA VAL A 198 22.04 -6.87 -2.53
C VAL A 198 22.30 -5.71 -3.48
N GLY A 199 22.51 -4.49 -2.96
CA GLY A 199 22.54 -3.28 -3.78
C GLY A 199 23.88 -2.93 -4.41
N ARG A 200 25.00 -3.59 -4.04
CA ARG A 200 26.36 -3.21 -4.50
C ARG A 200 26.60 -3.37 -5.99
N ALA A 201 25.75 -4.15 -6.68
CA ALA A 201 25.82 -4.36 -8.13
C ALA A 201 25.12 -3.27 -8.95
N ALA A 202 24.34 -2.40 -8.29
CA ALA A 202 23.60 -1.33 -8.97
C ALA A 202 24.54 -0.24 -9.55
N ALA A 203 24.04 0.49 -10.55
CA ALA A 203 24.72 1.66 -11.06
C ALA A 203 24.94 2.70 -9.96
N ARG A 204 25.96 3.56 -10.11
CA ARG A 204 26.30 4.59 -9.10
C ARG A 204 25.13 5.53 -8.79
N SER A 205 24.30 5.86 -9.77
CA SER A 205 23.07 6.65 -9.60
C SER A 205 22.02 5.94 -8.72
N HIS A 206 22.03 4.62 -8.71
CA HIS A 206 21.13 3.74 -7.95
C HIS A 206 21.80 3.08 -6.74
N ALA A 207 22.89 3.70 -6.23
CA ALA A 207 23.62 3.19 -5.09
C ALA A 207 22.69 2.93 -3.88
N PRO A 208 22.88 1.80 -3.17
CA PRO A 208 22.04 1.38 -2.07
C PRO A 208 22.14 2.32 -0.87
N ARG A 209 21.05 2.37 -0.09
CA ARG A 209 20.96 3.16 1.14
C ARG A 209 19.96 2.61 2.12
N MET A 210 20.17 2.88 3.41
CA MET A 210 19.19 2.72 4.46
C MET A 210 18.63 4.09 4.80
N ILE A 211 17.30 4.24 4.66
CA ILE A 211 16.56 5.47 4.98
C ILE A 211 15.83 5.22 6.31
N GLU A 212 16.11 6.05 7.31
CA GLU A 212 15.48 6.00 8.63
C GLU A 212 14.80 7.34 8.90
N LEU A 213 13.53 7.32 9.37
CA LEU A 213 12.80 8.51 9.75
C LEU A 213 12.20 8.29 11.15
N GLU A 214 12.45 9.21 12.06
CA GLU A 214 11.89 9.20 13.42
C GLU A 214 10.95 10.39 13.63
N TRP A 215 9.82 10.13 14.31
CA TRP A 215 8.82 11.13 14.62
C TRP A 215 8.03 10.75 15.88
N GLY A 216 7.46 11.75 16.56
CA GLY A 216 6.60 11.59 17.72
C GLY A 216 7.31 11.88 19.03
N ASP A 217 6.56 11.87 20.15
CA ASP A 217 7.10 12.13 21.47
C ASP A 217 7.93 10.91 21.96
N PRO A 218 9.13 11.13 22.51
CA PRO A 218 9.92 10.04 23.10
C PRO A 218 9.21 9.27 24.23
N ALA A 219 8.22 9.86 24.89
CA ALA A 219 7.44 9.22 25.94
C ALA A 219 6.31 8.30 25.43
N ASP A 220 5.95 8.43 24.16
CA ASP A 220 4.89 7.62 23.57
C ASP A 220 5.38 6.20 23.21
N PRO A 221 4.46 5.21 23.09
CA PRO A 221 4.79 3.86 22.66
C PRO A 221 5.55 3.85 21.34
N ARG A 222 6.68 3.13 21.28
CA ARG A 222 7.47 3.03 20.06
C ARG A 222 6.90 1.98 19.13
N ILE A 223 6.68 2.37 17.88
CA ILE A 223 6.34 1.47 16.78
C ILE A 223 7.36 1.60 15.66
N ALA A 224 7.62 0.51 14.95
CA ALA A 224 8.44 0.53 13.75
C ALA A 224 7.63 0.10 12.53
N ILE A 225 7.82 0.83 11.42
CA ILE A 225 7.26 0.49 10.10
C ILE A 225 8.43 0.27 9.16
N VAL A 226 8.49 -0.90 8.53
CA VAL A 226 9.58 -1.28 7.63
C VAL A 226 9.01 -1.53 6.23
N GLY A 227 9.69 -1.07 5.19
CA GLY A 227 9.24 -1.29 3.82
C GLY A 227 10.34 -1.76 2.88
N LYS A 228 10.15 -2.92 2.21
CA LYS A 228 11.03 -3.40 1.15
C LYS A 228 11.15 -2.35 0.06
N GLY A 229 12.37 -1.86 -0.18
CA GLY A 229 12.67 -0.82 -1.16
C GLY A 229 13.54 -1.30 -2.32
N VAL A 230 13.24 -2.46 -2.91
CA VAL A 230 13.94 -2.95 -4.10
C VAL A 230 13.37 -2.25 -5.33
N CYS A 231 14.03 -1.17 -5.78
CA CYS A 231 13.54 -0.27 -6.83
C CYS A 231 13.40 -0.96 -8.19
N PHE A 232 14.26 -1.92 -8.47
CA PHE A 232 14.13 -2.87 -9.57
C PHE A 232 14.76 -4.20 -9.18
N ASP A 233 14.12 -5.30 -9.56
CA ASP A 233 14.61 -6.64 -9.26
C ASP A 233 14.81 -7.44 -10.54
N SER A 234 16.08 -7.61 -10.95
CA SER A 234 16.46 -8.46 -12.06
C SER A 234 16.52 -9.96 -11.70
N GLY A 235 16.44 -10.27 -10.39
CA GLY A 235 16.78 -11.57 -9.82
C GLY A 235 18.26 -11.70 -9.45
N GLY A 236 19.09 -10.72 -9.78
CA GLY A 236 20.54 -10.83 -9.66
C GLY A 236 21.09 -11.87 -10.65
N LEU A 237 22.03 -12.73 -10.20
CA LEU A 237 22.59 -13.77 -11.07
C LEU A 237 21.62 -14.93 -11.35
N ASP A 238 20.64 -15.14 -10.47
CA ASP A 238 19.47 -16.01 -10.74
C ASP A 238 18.42 -15.22 -11.52
N ILE A 239 18.78 -14.88 -12.78
CA ILE A 239 18.07 -13.92 -13.63
C ILE A 239 16.62 -14.35 -13.87
N LYS A 240 15.69 -13.44 -13.61
CA LYS A 240 14.27 -13.66 -13.92
C LYS A 240 14.01 -13.82 -15.42
N PRO A 241 13.08 -14.68 -15.81
CA PRO A 241 12.59 -14.69 -17.20
C PRO A 241 11.91 -13.35 -17.52
N SER A 242 11.90 -12.94 -18.81
CA SER A 242 11.37 -11.65 -19.27
C SER A 242 9.97 -11.34 -18.72
N SER A 243 9.06 -12.32 -18.70
CA SER A 243 7.69 -12.17 -18.18
C SER A 243 7.66 -11.92 -16.67
N GLY A 244 8.60 -12.49 -15.91
CA GLY A 244 8.74 -12.27 -14.47
C GLY A 244 9.35 -10.91 -14.16
N MET A 245 10.28 -10.43 -15.01
CA MET A 245 11.02 -9.17 -14.81
C MET A 245 10.19 -7.93 -15.19
N LEU A 246 9.26 -8.04 -16.13
CA LEU A 246 8.52 -6.92 -16.73
C LEU A 246 7.88 -5.96 -15.72
N LEU A 247 7.40 -6.47 -14.59
CA LEU A 247 6.73 -5.65 -13.57
C LEU A 247 7.63 -5.31 -12.38
N MET A 248 8.93 -5.60 -12.42
CA MET A 248 9.80 -5.50 -11.23
C MET A 248 10.12 -4.06 -10.80
N LYS A 249 9.68 -3.04 -11.53
CA LYS A 249 9.58 -1.66 -11.01
C LYS A 249 8.66 -1.55 -9.79
N LYS A 250 7.72 -2.51 -9.60
CA LYS A 250 6.82 -2.57 -8.45
C LYS A 250 7.49 -3.09 -7.17
N ASP A 251 8.72 -3.57 -7.24
CA ASP A 251 9.32 -4.34 -6.15
C ASP A 251 9.76 -3.48 -4.95
N MET A 252 9.60 -2.19 -5.07
CA MET A 252 9.64 -1.19 -4.00
C MET A 252 8.24 -0.88 -3.43
N GLY A 253 7.23 -1.67 -3.76
CA GLY A 253 5.86 -1.50 -3.26
C GLY A 253 5.76 -1.57 -1.74
N GLY A 254 6.62 -2.36 -1.08
CA GLY A 254 6.72 -2.36 0.38
C GLY A 254 7.12 -1.00 0.95
N ALA A 255 8.15 -0.37 0.37
CA ALA A 255 8.58 0.98 0.75
C ALA A 255 7.47 2.01 0.50
N ALA A 256 6.77 1.90 -0.63
CA ALA A 256 5.66 2.79 -0.95
C ALA A 256 4.54 2.73 0.10
N HIS A 257 4.16 1.51 0.55
CA HIS A 257 3.18 1.32 1.62
C HIS A 257 3.69 1.87 2.96
N ALA A 258 4.95 1.59 3.32
CA ALA A 258 5.55 2.05 4.57
C ALA A 258 5.63 3.59 4.63
N LEU A 259 6.04 4.26 3.54
CA LEU A 259 6.06 5.72 3.43
C LEU A 259 4.65 6.32 3.52
N ALA A 260 3.67 5.71 2.83
CA ALA A 260 2.29 6.18 2.85
C ALA A 260 1.66 6.01 4.25
N LEU A 261 1.89 4.88 4.92
CA LEU A 261 1.41 4.64 6.28
C LEU A 261 2.08 5.58 7.29
N ALA A 262 3.38 5.81 7.16
CA ALA A 262 4.09 6.78 7.98
C ALA A 262 3.50 8.19 7.82
N GLY A 263 3.16 8.60 6.60
CA GLY A 263 2.46 9.86 6.33
C GLY A 263 1.12 9.95 7.05
N LEU A 264 0.33 8.87 7.06
CA LEU A 264 -0.93 8.79 7.80
C LEU A 264 -0.71 8.90 9.32
N VAL A 265 0.26 8.16 9.88
CA VAL A 265 0.61 8.20 11.31
C VAL A 265 1.00 9.61 11.74
N MET A 266 1.86 10.28 10.97
CA MET A 266 2.33 11.62 11.26
C MET A 266 1.29 12.71 10.95
N GLY A 267 0.48 12.54 9.91
CA GLY A 267 -0.53 13.50 9.46
C GLY A 267 -1.80 13.49 10.29
N GLY A 268 -2.22 12.34 10.78
CA GLY A 268 -3.38 12.20 11.65
C GLY A 268 -3.32 13.10 12.87
N HIS A 269 -2.13 13.37 13.39
CA HIS A 269 -1.93 14.29 14.51
C HIS A 269 -2.45 15.72 14.23
N LYS A 270 -2.31 16.23 13.00
CA LYS A 270 -2.74 17.59 12.62
C LYS A 270 -4.25 17.76 12.48
N SER A 271 -4.99 16.68 12.28
CA SER A 271 -6.45 16.68 12.16
C SER A 271 -7.19 16.40 13.47
N GLY A 272 -6.49 16.44 14.60
CA GLY A 272 -7.09 16.27 15.94
C GLY A 272 -7.31 14.82 16.37
N GLY A 273 -6.93 13.85 15.54
CA GLY A 273 -6.99 12.40 15.82
C GLY A 273 -5.64 11.72 15.61
N GLY A 274 -4.54 12.35 16.00
CA GLY A 274 -3.18 11.87 15.84
C GLY A 274 -2.89 10.65 16.71
N LEU A 275 -2.07 9.74 16.16
CA LEU A 275 -1.62 8.60 16.95
C LEU A 275 -0.60 9.06 17.98
N LYS A 276 -0.77 8.59 19.21
CA LYS A 276 0.20 8.78 20.29
C LYS A 276 1.26 7.70 20.22
N VAL A 277 2.17 7.85 19.26
CA VAL A 277 3.26 6.90 19.02
C VAL A 277 4.57 7.62 18.72
N ARG A 278 5.68 6.98 19.08
CA ARG A 278 6.99 7.29 18.55
C ARG A 278 7.27 6.38 17.36
N LEU A 279 7.16 6.95 16.16
CA LEU A 279 7.34 6.23 14.90
C LEU A 279 8.82 6.12 14.54
N HIS A 280 9.27 4.91 14.14
CA HIS A 280 10.52 4.66 13.44
C HIS A 280 10.21 3.99 12.10
N LEU A 281 10.35 4.73 11.00
CA LEU A 281 10.22 4.20 9.64
C LEU A 281 11.61 3.81 9.12
N LEU A 282 11.71 2.61 8.51
CA LEU A 282 12.93 2.11 7.88
C LEU A 282 12.64 1.64 6.45
N VAL A 283 13.43 2.13 5.50
CA VAL A 283 13.35 1.73 4.10
C VAL A 283 14.76 1.37 3.59
N PRO A 284 15.09 0.08 3.49
CA PRO A 284 16.27 -0.40 2.79
C PRO A 284 16.04 -0.25 1.28
N ALA A 285 16.62 0.79 0.69
CA ALA A 285 16.44 1.14 -0.71
C ALA A 285 17.63 0.65 -1.55
N VAL A 286 17.37 -0.25 -2.49
CA VAL A 286 18.37 -0.93 -3.33
C VAL A 286 17.87 -1.16 -4.74
N GLU A 287 18.74 -1.58 -5.63
CA GLU A 287 18.43 -2.25 -6.89
C GLU A 287 19.17 -3.59 -6.93
N ASN A 288 18.48 -4.69 -7.22
CA ASN A 288 19.08 -6.00 -7.43
C ASN A 288 19.50 -6.10 -8.89
N ALA A 289 20.76 -5.77 -9.16
CA ALA A 289 21.31 -5.64 -10.50
C ALA A 289 22.37 -6.72 -10.78
N ILE A 290 22.76 -6.83 -12.06
CA ILE A 290 23.76 -7.78 -12.55
C ILE A 290 25.04 -7.04 -12.85
N ALA A 291 26.11 -7.38 -12.10
CA ALA A 291 27.46 -6.85 -12.33
C ALA A 291 28.52 -7.83 -11.82
N GLY A 292 29.76 -7.56 -12.09
CA GLY A 292 30.89 -8.42 -11.67
C GLY A 292 31.08 -8.52 -10.15
N ASN A 293 30.54 -7.58 -9.38
CA ASN A 293 30.54 -7.55 -7.92
C ASN A 293 29.18 -7.94 -7.29
N ALA A 294 28.23 -8.47 -8.07
CA ALA A 294 26.97 -8.97 -7.53
C ALA A 294 27.19 -10.10 -6.53
N MET A 295 26.25 -10.27 -5.61
CA MET A 295 26.23 -11.47 -4.75
C MET A 295 25.96 -12.71 -5.60
N ARG A 296 26.56 -13.84 -5.21
CA ARG A 296 26.51 -15.10 -5.97
C ARG A 296 25.85 -16.19 -5.15
N PRO A 297 25.19 -17.15 -5.77
CA PRO A 297 24.84 -18.40 -5.09
C PRO A 297 26.07 -19.04 -4.44
N GLY A 298 25.96 -19.44 -3.17
CA GLY A 298 27.05 -19.96 -2.35
C GLY A 298 27.84 -18.90 -1.56
N ASP A 299 27.64 -17.60 -1.80
CA ASP A 299 28.21 -16.56 -0.94
C ASP A 299 27.57 -16.62 0.45
N VAL A 300 28.34 -16.31 1.49
CA VAL A 300 27.85 -16.18 2.86
C VAL A 300 28.07 -14.77 3.36
N PHE A 301 27.01 -14.12 3.81
CA PHE A 301 27.05 -12.79 4.41
C PHE A 301 26.59 -12.85 5.86
N ARG A 302 27.12 -11.96 6.68
CA ARG A 302 26.66 -11.78 8.05
C ARG A 302 25.67 -10.61 8.09
N ALA A 303 24.47 -10.86 8.62
CA ALA A 303 23.48 -9.83 8.84
C ALA A 303 23.94 -8.83 9.90
N ARG A 304 23.25 -7.67 9.97
CA ARG A 304 23.43 -6.68 11.03
C ARG A 304 23.40 -7.37 12.39
N SER A 305 24.38 -7.04 13.24
CA SER A 305 24.39 -7.44 14.65
C SER A 305 24.01 -6.27 15.55
N SER A 306 23.31 -6.56 16.64
CA SER A 306 22.99 -5.64 17.70
C SER A 306 23.24 -6.30 19.06
N GLU A 307 23.13 -5.54 20.15
CA GLU A 307 23.20 -6.10 21.51
C GLU A 307 22.10 -7.16 21.77
N SER A 308 20.97 -7.06 21.08
CA SER A 308 19.79 -7.94 21.22
C SER A 308 19.71 -9.05 20.16
N ALA A 309 20.53 -8.98 19.10
CA ALA A 309 20.55 -9.98 18.03
C ALA A 309 21.97 -10.20 17.53
N SER A 310 22.46 -11.45 17.64
CA SER A 310 23.71 -11.86 17.00
C SER A 310 23.55 -11.73 15.48
N GLY A 311 24.55 -11.16 14.81
CA GLY A 311 24.58 -11.09 13.35
C GLY A 311 24.65 -12.49 12.76
N LEU A 312 23.49 -13.07 12.43
CA LEU A 312 23.39 -14.39 11.81
C LEU A 312 24.11 -14.40 10.47
N SER A 313 24.87 -15.44 10.20
CA SER A 313 25.40 -15.70 8.86
C SER A 313 24.31 -16.32 7.97
N VAL A 314 24.21 -15.81 6.75
CA VAL A 314 23.20 -16.22 5.78
C VAL A 314 23.87 -16.69 4.51
N GLU A 315 23.68 -17.95 4.14
CA GLU A 315 24.07 -18.48 2.85
C GLU A 315 23.08 -18.03 1.78
N ILE A 316 23.60 -17.52 0.67
CA ILE A 316 22.81 -17.13 -0.50
C ILE A 316 22.63 -18.34 -1.38
N THR A 317 21.49 -18.98 -1.31
CA THR A 317 21.14 -20.11 -2.19
C THR A 317 20.29 -19.65 -3.39
N ASN A 318 19.76 -18.41 -3.33
CA ASN A 318 18.98 -17.80 -4.41
C ASN A 318 19.13 -16.28 -4.35
N THR A 319 19.71 -15.67 -5.39
CA THR A 319 19.88 -14.20 -5.47
C THR A 319 18.57 -13.47 -5.77
N ASP A 320 17.53 -14.16 -6.24
CA ASP A 320 16.16 -13.66 -6.45
C ASP A 320 15.31 -13.69 -5.15
N ALA A 321 15.93 -14.05 -4.02
CA ALA A 321 15.36 -13.93 -2.68
C ALA A 321 16.06 -12.78 -1.89
N GLU A 322 16.29 -11.66 -2.54
CA GLU A 322 17.00 -10.47 -2.06
C GLU A 322 16.16 -9.65 -1.07
N GLY A 323 14.82 -9.60 -1.30
CA GLY A 323 13.90 -8.77 -0.49
C GLY A 323 13.96 -9.12 0.99
N ARG A 324 14.03 -10.40 1.32
CA ARG A 324 14.15 -10.85 2.72
C ARG A 324 15.50 -10.49 3.33
N LEU A 325 16.56 -10.40 2.53
CA LEU A 325 17.89 -10.00 2.99
C LEU A 325 17.92 -8.53 3.41
N VAL A 326 17.39 -7.64 2.57
CA VAL A 326 17.36 -6.21 2.90
C VAL A 326 16.43 -5.92 4.08
N LEU A 327 15.32 -6.68 4.22
CA LEU A 327 14.42 -6.57 5.36
C LEU A 327 15.07 -7.08 6.65
N ALA A 328 15.91 -8.13 6.60
CA ALA A 328 16.58 -8.69 7.78
C ALA A 328 17.38 -7.61 8.53
N ASP A 329 18.26 -6.87 7.85
CA ASP A 329 19.02 -5.80 8.48
C ASP A 329 18.12 -4.67 9.02
N ALA A 330 17.05 -4.33 8.29
CA ALA A 330 16.11 -3.30 8.71
C ALA A 330 15.31 -3.73 9.95
N LEU A 331 14.89 -5.00 10.04
CA LEU A 331 14.14 -5.54 11.17
C LEU A 331 15.03 -5.61 12.43
N VAL A 332 16.31 -6.02 12.30
CA VAL A 332 17.26 -5.97 13.42
C VAL A 332 17.38 -4.52 13.90
N ARG A 333 17.59 -3.56 12.99
CA ARG A 333 17.69 -2.14 13.36
C ARG A 333 16.42 -1.61 14.02
N ALA A 334 15.25 -1.98 13.52
CA ALA A 334 13.97 -1.61 14.11
C ALA A 334 13.84 -2.08 15.55
N CYS A 335 14.32 -3.31 15.85
CA CYS A 335 14.21 -3.93 17.17
C CYS A 335 15.25 -3.40 18.19
N GLU A 336 16.35 -2.75 17.77
CA GLU A 336 17.36 -2.18 18.68
C GLU A 336 16.76 -1.19 19.69
N GLU A 337 15.73 -0.49 19.27
CA GLU A 337 15.04 0.50 20.09
C GLU A 337 13.85 -0.08 20.88
N LYS A 338 13.74 -1.40 20.92
CA LYS A 338 12.72 -2.16 21.67
C LYS A 338 11.29 -1.66 21.40
N PRO A 339 10.83 -1.63 20.13
CA PRO A 339 9.46 -1.23 19.82
C PRO A 339 8.48 -2.25 20.42
N GLU A 340 7.28 -1.79 20.79
CA GLU A 340 6.23 -2.71 21.18
C GLU A 340 5.55 -3.40 19.99
N PHE A 341 5.61 -2.76 18.81
CA PHE A 341 5.04 -3.29 17.59
C PHE A 341 5.93 -2.97 16.38
N VAL A 342 6.15 -3.96 15.55
CA VAL A 342 6.81 -3.86 14.24
C VAL A 342 5.88 -4.31 13.15
N LEU A 343 5.70 -3.49 12.12
CA LEU A 343 4.94 -3.82 10.94
C LEU A 343 5.83 -3.68 9.71
N ASP A 344 5.88 -4.70 8.85
CA ASP A 344 6.58 -4.55 7.59
C ASP A 344 5.72 -4.89 6.37
N PHE A 345 6.05 -4.23 5.26
CA PHE A 345 5.45 -4.45 3.95
C PHE A 345 6.52 -4.86 2.96
N ALA A 346 6.23 -5.89 2.19
CA ALA A 346 7.08 -6.29 1.07
C ALA A 346 6.29 -6.87 -0.09
N THR A 347 6.79 -6.67 -1.28
CA THR A 347 6.41 -7.42 -2.49
C THR A 347 7.29 -8.67 -2.56
N LEU A 348 7.12 -9.56 -1.56
CA LEU A 348 8.14 -10.51 -1.21
C LEU A 348 8.13 -11.77 -2.06
N THR A 349 6.94 -12.37 -2.27
CA THR A 349 6.87 -13.67 -2.93
C THR A 349 5.81 -13.76 -4.03
N GLY A 350 6.16 -14.46 -5.11
CA GLY A 350 5.16 -14.92 -6.07
C GLY A 350 4.19 -15.94 -5.48
N ALA A 351 4.62 -16.66 -4.45
CA ALA A 351 3.83 -17.69 -3.77
C ALA A 351 2.58 -17.12 -3.08
N ALA A 352 2.69 -15.98 -2.39
CA ALA A 352 1.54 -15.30 -1.79
C ALA A 352 0.49 -14.92 -2.85
N ARG A 353 0.94 -14.33 -3.96
CA ARG A 353 0.07 -13.98 -5.09
C ARG A 353 -0.61 -15.19 -5.74
N VAL A 354 0.12 -16.30 -5.89
CA VAL A 354 -0.44 -17.53 -6.46
C VAL A 354 -1.51 -18.13 -5.53
N ALA A 355 -1.28 -18.04 -4.20
CA ALA A 355 -2.21 -18.56 -3.21
C ALA A 355 -3.49 -17.72 -3.07
N LEU A 356 -3.37 -16.38 -3.06
CA LEU A 356 -4.45 -15.47 -2.69
C LEU A 356 -4.95 -14.57 -3.84
N GLY A 357 -4.30 -14.62 -4.99
CA GLY A 357 -4.59 -13.72 -6.11
C GLY A 357 -3.97 -12.32 -5.95
N PRO A 358 -4.24 -11.41 -6.91
CA PRO A 358 -3.60 -10.10 -6.95
C PRO A 358 -4.26 -9.05 -6.04
N ASP A 359 -5.44 -9.33 -5.50
CA ASP A 359 -6.28 -8.36 -4.78
C ASP A 359 -6.25 -8.52 -3.26
N LEU A 360 -5.75 -9.65 -2.76
CA LEU A 360 -5.77 -10.00 -1.34
C LEU A 360 -4.34 -10.25 -0.86
N PRO A 361 -3.73 -9.33 -0.09
CA PRO A 361 -2.38 -9.53 0.41
C PRO A 361 -2.35 -10.61 1.49
N ALA A 362 -1.27 -11.39 1.51
CA ALA A 362 -0.98 -12.28 2.62
C ALA A 362 -0.49 -11.46 3.82
N MET A 363 -0.97 -11.81 5.00
CA MET A 363 -0.55 -11.24 6.27
C MET A 363 -0.06 -12.36 7.18
N PHE A 364 1.06 -12.11 7.86
CA PHE A 364 1.61 -12.95 8.91
C PHE A 364 1.66 -12.15 10.20
N ALA A 365 1.39 -12.76 11.33
CA ALA A 365 1.51 -12.12 12.64
C ALA A 365 1.88 -13.14 13.70
N ARG A 366 2.71 -12.73 14.66
CA ARG A 366 3.08 -13.55 15.82
C ARG A 366 1.94 -13.73 16.79
N ARG A 367 1.11 -12.68 16.96
CA ARG A 367 -0.01 -12.67 17.91
C ARG A 367 -1.34 -12.79 17.19
N ASP A 368 -2.24 -13.62 17.74
CA ASP A 368 -3.58 -13.81 17.17
C ASP A 368 -4.43 -12.54 17.26
N GLU A 369 -4.29 -11.79 18.36
CA GLU A 369 -4.99 -10.52 18.57
C GLU A 369 -4.61 -9.48 17.51
N THR A 370 -3.32 -9.37 17.19
CA THR A 370 -2.84 -8.46 16.14
C THR A 370 -3.34 -8.89 14.77
N ALA A 371 -3.31 -10.19 14.48
CA ALA A 371 -3.85 -10.72 13.23
C ALA A 371 -5.35 -10.43 13.09
N GLN A 372 -6.14 -10.67 14.13
CA GLN A 372 -7.58 -10.43 14.11
C GLN A 372 -7.89 -8.94 13.96
N ALA A 373 -7.17 -8.05 14.67
CA ALA A 373 -7.36 -6.61 14.56
C ALA A 373 -7.07 -6.09 13.14
N LEU A 374 -6.06 -6.64 12.45
CA LEU A 374 -5.77 -6.32 11.05
C LEU A 374 -6.87 -6.80 10.09
N ILE A 375 -7.41 -8.00 10.30
CA ILE A 375 -8.51 -8.56 9.51
C ILE A 375 -9.77 -7.69 9.68
N ASP A 376 -10.15 -7.38 10.92
CA ASP A 376 -11.35 -6.60 11.23
C ASP A 376 -11.25 -5.18 10.66
N ALA A 377 -10.09 -4.53 10.82
CA ALA A 377 -9.84 -3.22 10.24
C ALA A 377 -9.90 -3.23 8.70
N GLY A 378 -9.36 -4.28 8.08
CA GLY A 378 -9.41 -4.48 6.63
C GLY A 378 -10.83 -4.66 6.11
N LEU A 379 -11.64 -5.47 6.76
CA LEU A 379 -13.06 -5.66 6.42
C LEU A 379 -13.86 -4.37 6.57
N ALA A 380 -13.66 -3.63 7.65
CA ALA A 380 -14.35 -2.37 7.89
C ALA A 380 -14.06 -1.31 6.82
N ARG A 381 -12.87 -1.36 6.19
CA ARG A 381 -12.40 -0.40 5.19
C ARG A 381 -12.44 -0.90 3.74
N ASP A 382 -12.97 -2.09 3.49
CA ASP A 382 -12.94 -2.73 2.16
C ASP A 382 -11.51 -2.86 1.58
N ASP A 383 -10.55 -3.14 2.46
CA ASP A 383 -9.14 -3.44 2.16
C ASP A 383 -8.75 -4.74 2.87
N ALA A 384 -9.45 -5.82 2.50
CA ALA A 384 -9.33 -7.12 3.14
C ALA A 384 -7.90 -7.68 3.05
N VAL A 385 -7.50 -8.41 4.08
CA VAL A 385 -6.22 -9.11 4.20
C VAL A 385 -6.46 -10.55 4.63
N TRP A 386 -5.52 -11.45 4.36
CA TRP A 386 -5.68 -12.86 4.73
C TRP A 386 -4.46 -13.38 5.46
N ARG A 387 -4.67 -13.94 6.66
CA ARG A 387 -3.60 -14.51 7.47
C ARG A 387 -3.12 -15.84 6.90
N LEU A 388 -1.81 -15.97 6.67
CA LEU A 388 -1.12 -17.22 6.41
C LEU A 388 -0.32 -17.66 7.66
N PRO A 389 -0.06 -18.98 7.83
CA PRO A 389 0.58 -19.50 9.03
C PRO A 389 2.11 -19.32 9.01
N LEU A 390 2.71 -19.34 10.22
CA LEU A 390 4.15 -19.45 10.49
C LEU A 390 4.44 -20.83 11.10
N PRO A 391 4.44 -21.93 10.32
CA PRO A 391 4.57 -23.28 10.87
C PRO A 391 6.01 -23.58 11.29
N ASP A 392 6.23 -23.84 12.58
CA ASP A 392 7.57 -24.09 13.14
C ASP A 392 8.32 -25.25 12.46
N ALA A 393 7.60 -26.27 11.99
CA ALA A 393 8.19 -27.37 11.26
C ALA A 393 8.96 -26.97 10.00
N TYR A 394 8.61 -25.81 9.39
CA TYR A 394 9.29 -25.33 8.19
C TYR A 394 10.56 -24.51 8.47
N ARG A 395 10.85 -24.17 9.73
CA ARG A 395 12.12 -23.51 10.12
C ARG A 395 13.34 -24.36 9.75
N GLU A 396 13.18 -25.68 9.77
CA GLU A 396 14.25 -26.60 9.34
C GLU A 396 14.65 -26.45 7.87
N TRP A 397 13.75 -25.99 7.03
CA TRP A 397 14.05 -25.76 5.60
C TRP A 397 14.99 -24.57 5.37
N LEU A 398 15.18 -23.74 6.37
CA LEU A 398 16.12 -22.62 6.33
C LEU A 398 17.49 -22.97 6.92
N LYS A 399 17.77 -24.20 7.36
CA LYS A 399 19.08 -24.63 7.82
C LYS A 399 20.07 -24.66 6.66
N SER A 400 21.30 -24.24 6.93
CA SER A 400 22.46 -24.33 6.03
C SER A 400 23.50 -25.23 6.64
N ASP A 401 24.31 -25.88 5.80
CA ASP A 401 25.46 -26.69 6.25
C ASP A 401 26.72 -25.82 6.46
N VAL A 402 26.71 -24.56 5.98
CA VAL A 402 27.90 -23.68 5.99
C VAL A 402 27.68 -22.34 6.69
N ALA A 403 26.42 -22.03 7.04
CA ALA A 403 26.03 -20.80 7.71
C ALA A 403 24.97 -21.07 8.78
N ASP A 404 24.57 -20.04 9.56
CA ASP A 404 23.51 -20.18 10.56
C ASP A 404 22.15 -20.46 9.89
N MET A 405 21.97 -19.99 8.65
CA MET A 405 20.78 -20.23 7.84
C MET A 405 21.04 -19.94 6.36
N GLN A 406 20.11 -20.40 5.50
CA GLN A 406 20.07 -20.05 4.07
C GLN A 406 18.90 -19.12 3.76
N ASN A 407 19.02 -18.31 2.69
CA ASN A 407 17.99 -17.35 2.33
C ASN A 407 16.81 -17.96 1.59
N SER A 408 16.95 -19.15 0.98
CA SER A 408 15.87 -19.81 0.25
C SER A 408 15.97 -21.32 0.42
N PRO A 409 14.86 -22.05 0.66
CA PRO A 409 14.90 -23.50 0.78
C PRO A 409 15.12 -24.15 -0.58
N PRO A 410 15.66 -25.39 -0.64
CA PRO A 410 15.90 -26.10 -1.89
C PRO A 410 14.62 -26.61 -2.57
N ASN A 411 13.48 -26.52 -1.88
CA ASN A 411 12.18 -26.95 -2.40
C ASN A 411 11.30 -25.75 -2.75
N GLY A 412 10.32 -25.95 -3.65
CA GLY A 412 9.39 -24.90 -4.08
C GLY A 412 8.12 -24.74 -3.24
N PHE A 413 8.03 -25.39 -2.06
CA PHE A 413 6.81 -25.40 -1.25
C PHE A 413 6.76 -24.27 -0.23
N ALA A 414 5.53 -23.86 0.12
CA ALA A 414 5.22 -22.88 1.16
C ALA A 414 6.05 -21.58 1.09
N GLY A 415 6.40 -21.11 -0.10
CA GLY A 415 7.34 -20.01 -0.32
C GLY A 415 7.02 -18.74 0.47
N ALA A 416 5.74 -18.38 0.63
CA ALA A 416 5.33 -17.22 1.42
C ALA A 416 5.58 -17.43 2.92
N SER A 417 5.17 -18.57 3.49
CA SER A 417 5.40 -18.90 4.90
C SER A 417 6.87 -19.02 5.24
N VAL A 418 7.67 -19.63 4.35
CA VAL A 418 9.12 -19.78 4.58
C VAL A 418 9.83 -18.43 4.50
N ALA A 419 9.42 -17.53 3.59
CA ALA A 419 9.95 -16.17 3.55
C ALA A 419 9.62 -15.40 4.83
N ALA A 420 8.38 -15.51 5.32
CA ALA A 420 7.99 -14.90 6.59
C ALA A 420 8.75 -15.51 7.79
N LEU A 421 8.96 -16.82 7.82
CA LEU A 421 9.79 -17.50 8.85
C LEU A 421 11.24 -17.05 8.81
N PHE A 422 11.79 -16.75 7.62
CA PHE A 422 13.11 -16.14 7.52
C PHE A 422 13.13 -14.77 8.21
N LEU A 423 12.17 -13.89 7.92
CA LEU A 423 12.06 -12.56 8.52
C LEU A 423 11.89 -12.64 10.05
N ASP A 424 11.07 -13.57 10.52
CA ASP A 424 10.79 -13.80 11.94
C ASP A 424 12.09 -14.04 12.76
N ARG A 425 13.14 -14.60 12.17
CA ARG A 425 14.46 -14.80 12.79
C ARG A 425 15.19 -13.50 13.11
N PHE A 426 14.83 -12.40 12.46
CA PHE A 426 15.47 -11.08 12.60
C PHE A 426 14.63 -10.09 13.43
N VAL A 427 13.46 -10.51 13.89
CA VAL A 427 12.65 -9.76 14.83
C VAL A 427 12.95 -10.25 16.25
N ALA A 428 13.28 -9.34 17.16
CA ALA A 428 13.62 -9.68 18.54
C ALA A 428 12.50 -10.47 19.22
N GLU A 429 12.88 -11.35 20.15
CA GLU A 429 11.91 -12.12 20.92
C GLU A 429 11.00 -11.19 21.74
N GLY A 430 9.73 -11.55 21.86
CA GLY A 430 8.72 -10.78 22.61
C GLY A 430 8.14 -9.57 21.88
N VAL A 431 8.77 -9.08 20.81
CA VAL A 431 8.24 -8.00 19.98
C VAL A 431 7.02 -8.51 19.23
N ASP A 432 5.91 -7.76 19.31
CA ASP A 432 4.73 -7.97 18.47
C ASP A 432 5.06 -7.59 17.04
N TRP A 433 4.82 -8.52 16.09
CA TRP A 433 5.23 -8.33 14.70
C TRP A 433 4.14 -8.81 13.74
N ALA A 434 3.94 -8.01 12.69
CA ALA A 434 3.14 -8.40 11.54
C ALA A 434 3.87 -8.06 10.24
N HIS A 435 3.71 -8.92 9.23
CA HIS A 435 4.28 -8.80 7.91
C HIS A 435 3.19 -8.87 6.85
N PHE A 436 3.24 -7.96 5.87
CA PHE A 436 2.40 -8.00 4.67
C PHE A 436 3.22 -8.38 3.45
N ASP A 437 2.92 -9.54 2.87
CA ASP A 437 3.39 -9.91 1.53
C ASP A 437 2.33 -9.45 0.52
N THR A 438 2.52 -8.24 0.00
CA THR A 438 1.59 -7.54 -0.88
C THR A 438 2.05 -7.57 -2.33
N PHE A 439 1.12 -7.69 -3.27
CA PHE A 439 1.48 -7.63 -4.69
C PHE A 439 1.76 -6.19 -5.16
N ALA A 440 1.18 -5.17 -4.51
CA ALA A 440 1.28 -3.75 -4.84
C ALA A 440 0.93 -3.40 -6.31
N TRP A 441 0.26 -4.30 -7.01
CA TRP A 441 -0.07 -4.15 -8.43
C TRP A 441 -1.43 -4.73 -8.76
N ARG A 442 -2.20 -4.01 -9.57
CA ARG A 442 -3.49 -4.46 -10.09
C ARG A 442 -3.37 -4.76 -11.59
N PRO A 443 -3.53 -6.01 -12.02
CA PRO A 443 -3.39 -6.38 -13.43
C PRO A 443 -4.59 -5.96 -14.30
N VAL A 444 -5.79 -5.87 -13.70
CA VAL A 444 -7.03 -5.50 -14.38
C VAL A 444 -7.72 -4.40 -13.59
N GLY A 445 -8.08 -3.31 -14.25
CA GLY A 445 -8.78 -2.18 -13.62
C GLY A 445 -10.16 -2.57 -13.08
N LYS A 446 -10.53 -1.95 -11.96
CA LYS A 446 -11.87 -1.98 -11.35
C LYS A 446 -12.29 -0.54 -11.03
N PRO A 447 -13.58 -0.24 -10.83
CA PRO A 447 -14.00 1.10 -10.45
C PRO A 447 -13.21 1.66 -9.26
N GLY A 448 -12.61 2.84 -9.41
CA GLY A 448 -11.74 3.49 -8.42
C GLY A 448 -10.35 2.88 -8.25
N ARG A 449 -10.07 1.80 -8.93
CA ARG A 449 -8.83 1.01 -8.81
C ARG A 449 -8.29 0.69 -10.20
N PRO A 450 -7.57 1.62 -10.84
CA PRO A 450 -7.05 1.43 -12.19
C PRO A 450 -5.99 0.32 -12.25
N ARG A 451 -5.73 -0.18 -13.45
CA ARG A 451 -4.57 -1.05 -13.70
C ARG A 451 -3.28 -0.30 -13.35
N GLY A 452 -2.38 -0.92 -12.64
CA GLY A 452 -1.12 -0.32 -12.21
C GLY A 452 -0.82 -0.53 -10.74
N GLY A 453 -0.03 0.37 -10.16
CA GLY A 453 0.28 0.39 -8.73
C GLY A 453 -0.99 0.46 -7.89
N GLU A 454 -1.03 -0.31 -6.79
CA GLU A 454 -2.19 -0.37 -5.91
C GLU A 454 -1.77 -0.55 -4.45
N ALA A 455 -2.47 0.15 -3.56
CA ALA A 455 -2.32 -0.02 -2.13
C ALA A 455 -3.21 -1.18 -1.65
N LEU A 456 -2.59 -2.22 -1.14
CA LEU A 456 -3.27 -3.42 -0.65
C LEU A 456 -2.82 -3.71 0.77
N GLY A 457 -3.75 -3.68 1.74
CA GLY A 457 -3.47 -3.82 3.17
C GLY A 457 -3.06 -2.51 3.88
N LEU A 458 -2.89 -1.41 3.15
CA LEU A 458 -2.53 -0.12 3.72
C LEU A 458 -3.60 0.41 4.68
N ARG A 459 -4.86 0.37 4.24
CA ARG A 459 -6.00 0.88 5.01
C ARG A 459 -6.36 -0.06 6.16
N ALA A 460 -6.13 -1.37 6.00
CA ALA A 460 -6.21 -2.33 7.09
C ALA A 460 -5.20 -2.00 8.20
N ALA A 461 -3.93 -1.80 7.84
CA ALA A 461 -2.88 -1.42 8.78
C ALA A 461 -3.18 -0.08 9.47
N TRP A 462 -3.59 0.95 8.70
CA TRP A 462 -3.99 2.24 9.26
C TRP A 462 -5.13 2.11 10.27
N GLY A 463 -6.17 1.36 9.92
CA GLY A 463 -7.32 1.16 10.80
C GLY A 463 -6.98 0.44 12.10
N MET A 464 -6.11 -0.56 12.04
CA MET A 464 -5.62 -1.25 13.22
C MET A 464 -4.80 -0.31 14.12
N LEU A 465 -3.88 0.48 13.53
CA LEU A 465 -3.09 1.44 14.28
C LEU A 465 -3.96 2.52 14.95
N GLN A 466 -4.98 3.03 14.26
CA GLN A 466 -5.95 3.96 14.83
C GLN A 466 -6.71 3.36 16.02
N ALA A 467 -7.14 2.10 15.92
CA ALA A 467 -7.86 1.43 17.00
C ALA A 467 -6.96 1.14 18.22
N ARG A 468 -5.65 0.95 18.00
CA ARG A 468 -4.68 0.60 19.05
C ARG A 468 -4.05 1.81 19.73
N TYR A 469 -3.86 2.92 19.01
CA TYR A 469 -3.07 4.07 19.44
C TYR A 469 -3.78 5.44 19.28
N GLY A 470 -4.99 5.44 18.76
CA GLY A 470 -5.80 6.65 18.53
C GLY A 470 -6.62 7.15 19.71
#